data_a0a89556baa549150d5373ebe6fd5694
#
_entry.id   a0a89556baa549150d5373ebe6fd5694
#
_cell.length_a   1.000
_cell.length_b   1.000
_cell.length_c   1.000
_cell.angle_alpha   90.00
_cell.angle_beta   90.00
_cell.angle_gamma   90.00
#
_symmetry.space_group_name_H-M   'P 1'
#
loop_
_entity.id
_entity.type
_entity.pdbx_description
1 polymer ?
#
loop_
_entity_poly.entity_id
_entity_poly.type
_entity_poly.pdbx_seq_one_letter_code
_entity_poly.pdbx_strand_id
1 'polypeptide(L)'
;MKKNPYEVVVNDVLAVRKNERALIIANPNTNQIAQNFYLALEKVGAIPSLIIQPDKTSFDNANKEVIAAIKSNPDVCFSISNIKLGKDSEAAANPYKTEDGQEFSHIFDYLLDGKKSMRAVWTPGITEEMIESTASIDYDELRGRCKKLGQLFKNVEKVHVTAPGGTDIVIGTKDRTLLYDDGDFTKPGTGGNIPAGEVFISPVVGTSEGVIVFDGSMTFFDGDSILETPISCKVENGFVSEVKGGAEAKRLLKTITDAESLSPALCCSPSWATWSAPFSA
;
A
#
# COMPACT_ATOMS: atom_id res chain seq x y z
N MET A 1 -19.04 -23.69 7.11
CA MET A 1 -18.83 -22.64 8.16
C MET A 1 -17.93 -21.57 7.54
N LYS A 2 -18.28 -20.29 7.71
CA LYS A 2 -17.41 -19.17 7.28
C LYS A 2 -16.10 -19.28 8.07
N LYS A 3 -14.95 -19.26 7.39
CA LYS A 3 -13.62 -19.28 8.06
C LYS A 3 -13.49 -18.01 8.92
N ASN A 4 -12.74 -18.09 10.02
CA ASN A 4 -12.41 -16.90 10.80
C ASN A 4 -11.50 -15.99 9.96
N PRO A 5 -11.86 -14.72 9.72
CA PRO A 5 -11.11 -13.83 8.82
C PRO A 5 -9.66 -13.62 9.26
N TYR A 6 -9.40 -13.53 10.57
CA TYR A 6 -8.06 -13.38 11.10
C TYR A 6 -7.20 -14.62 10.86
N GLU A 7 -7.80 -15.82 10.99
CA GLU A 7 -7.13 -17.08 10.67
C GLU A 7 -6.83 -17.21 9.17
N VAL A 8 -7.70 -16.68 8.29
CA VAL A 8 -7.44 -16.62 6.85
C VAL A 8 -6.17 -15.82 6.56
N VAL A 9 -6.04 -14.62 7.11
CA VAL A 9 -4.84 -13.79 6.92
C VAL A 9 -3.59 -14.48 7.48
N VAL A 10 -3.67 -15.04 8.68
CA VAL A 10 -2.53 -15.73 9.32
C VAL A 10 -2.09 -16.96 8.53
N ASN A 11 -3.04 -17.79 8.04
CA ASN A 11 -2.74 -19.06 7.40
C ASN A 11 -2.58 -18.96 5.88
N ASP A 12 -3.51 -18.27 5.21
CA ASP A 12 -3.62 -18.34 3.75
C ASP A 12 -2.81 -17.21 3.08
N VAL A 13 -2.63 -16.05 3.77
CA VAL A 13 -1.87 -14.92 3.26
C VAL A 13 -0.40 -14.97 3.69
N LEU A 14 -0.15 -15.11 4.99
CA LEU A 14 1.19 -15.06 5.57
C LEU A 14 1.81 -16.45 5.80
N ALA A 15 1.02 -17.51 5.77
CA ALA A 15 1.46 -18.88 6.07
C ALA A 15 2.30 -18.96 7.36
N VAL A 16 1.79 -18.36 8.44
CA VAL A 16 2.50 -18.29 9.73
C VAL A 16 2.64 -19.69 10.34
N ARG A 17 3.80 -19.97 10.90
CA ARG A 17 4.16 -21.28 11.42
C ARG A 17 4.34 -21.25 12.95
N LYS A 18 4.24 -22.41 13.54
CA LYS A 18 4.56 -22.60 14.95
C LYS A 18 5.98 -22.10 15.29
N ASN A 19 6.10 -21.42 16.42
CA ASN A 19 7.31 -20.80 16.96
C ASN A 19 7.85 -19.60 16.16
N GLU A 20 7.20 -19.16 15.08
CA GLU A 20 7.57 -17.89 14.44
C GLU A 20 7.23 -16.70 15.36
N ARG A 21 8.10 -15.71 15.38
CA ARG A 21 7.93 -14.47 16.13
C ARG A 21 7.12 -13.51 15.31
N ALA A 22 5.95 -13.13 15.81
CA ALA A 22 5.04 -12.21 15.14
C ALA A 22 4.93 -10.89 15.91
N LEU A 23 5.24 -9.78 15.28
CA LEU A 23 5.07 -8.44 15.82
C LEU A 23 3.80 -7.81 15.28
N ILE A 24 2.92 -7.37 16.17
CA ILE A 24 1.71 -6.61 15.82
C ILE A 24 1.91 -5.18 16.33
N ILE A 25 1.73 -4.21 15.46
CA ILE A 25 1.78 -2.78 15.78
C ILE A 25 0.41 -2.20 15.49
N ALA A 26 -0.21 -1.55 16.47
CA ALA A 26 -1.57 -1.02 16.37
C ALA A 26 -1.68 0.38 16.94
N ASN A 27 -2.83 1.00 16.71
CA ASN A 27 -3.25 2.25 17.34
C ASN A 27 -4.40 1.97 18.34
N PRO A 28 -4.77 2.89 19.23
CA PRO A 28 -5.83 2.67 20.21
C PRO A 28 -7.17 2.26 19.60
N ASN A 29 -7.55 2.83 18.45
CA ASN A 29 -8.79 2.55 17.75
C ASN A 29 -8.76 1.26 16.91
N THR A 30 -7.58 0.73 16.56
CA THR A 30 -7.41 -0.57 15.86
C THR A 30 -7.06 -1.72 16.82
N ASN A 31 -7.04 -1.46 18.13
CA ASN A 31 -6.60 -2.42 19.14
C ASN A 31 -7.42 -3.72 19.13
N GLN A 32 -8.73 -3.66 18.91
CA GLN A 32 -9.57 -4.86 18.89
C GLN A 32 -9.20 -5.78 17.72
N ILE A 33 -8.96 -5.22 16.53
CA ILE A 33 -8.48 -5.96 15.35
C ILE A 33 -7.12 -6.60 15.66
N ALA A 34 -6.22 -5.85 16.28
CA ALA A 34 -4.90 -6.35 16.65
C ALA A 34 -4.95 -7.50 17.66
N GLN A 35 -5.84 -7.43 18.65
CA GLN A 35 -6.07 -8.51 19.62
C GLN A 35 -6.63 -9.77 18.94
N ASN A 36 -7.51 -9.63 17.98
CA ASN A 36 -8.03 -10.78 17.24
C ASN A 36 -6.94 -11.44 16.38
N PHE A 37 -6.03 -10.67 15.78
CA PHE A 37 -4.83 -11.24 15.14
C PHE A 37 -3.90 -11.92 16.14
N TYR A 38 -3.71 -11.33 17.32
CA TYR A 38 -2.91 -11.93 18.39
C TYR A 38 -3.42 -13.33 18.74
N LEU A 39 -4.73 -13.47 18.97
CA LEU A 39 -5.36 -14.76 19.28
C LEU A 39 -5.25 -15.76 18.12
N ALA A 40 -5.39 -15.30 16.87
CA ALA A 40 -5.22 -16.16 15.70
C ALA A 40 -3.78 -16.68 15.58
N LEU A 41 -2.78 -15.85 15.91
CA LEU A 41 -1.37 -16.22 15.93
C LEU A 41 -1.05 -17.22 17.04
N GLU A 42 -1.59 -17.04 18.26
CA GLU A 42 -1.45 -18.02 19.34
C GLU A 42 -2.03 -19.39 18.94
N LYS A 43 -3.16 -19.38 18.23
CA LYS A 43 -3.83 -20.62 17.80
C LYS A 43 -2.97 -21.46 16.85
N VAL A 44 -2.15 -20.84 15.98
CA VAL A 44 -1.18 -21.56 15.13
C VAL A 44 0.11 -21.90 15.87
N GLY A 45 0.25 -21.45 17.12
CA GLY A 45 1.43 -21.68 17.96
C GLY A 45 2.61 -20.76 17.65
N ALA A 46 2.37 -19.62 17.02
CA ALA A 46 3.34 -18.54 16.88
C ALA A 46 3.58 -17.84 18.24
N ILE A 47 4.56 -16.96 18.28
CA ILE A 47 4.95 -16.17 19.47
C ILE A 47 4.61 -14.69 19.18
N PRO A 48 3.37 -14.26 19.42
CA PRO A 48 2.95 -12.90 19.13
C PRO A 48 3.42 -11.91 20.19
N SER A 49 3.73 -10.69 19.75
CA SER A 49 3.92 -9.50 20.57
C SER A 49 3.08 -8.37 20.02
N LEU A 50 2.39 -7.64 20.89
CA LEU A 50 1.54 -6.51 20.50
C LEU A 50 2.08 -5.22 21.13
N ILE A 51 2.26 -4.20 20.29
CA ILE A 51 2.60 -2.84 20.71
C ILE A 51 1.54 -1.88 20.20
N ILE A 52 1.06 -1.00 21.08
CA ILE A 52 0.12 0.05 20.74
C ILE A 52 0.85 1.39 20.80
N GLN A 53 0.77 2.17 19.73
CA GLN A 53 1.27 3.55 19.68
C GLN A 53 0.15 4.52 19.29
N PRO A 54 0.25 5.82 19.61
CA PRO A 54 -0.65 6.82 19.07
C PRO A 54 -0.67 6.84 17.54
N ASP A 55 -1.75 7.34 16.94
CA ASP A 55 -1.82 7.53 15.49
C ASP A 55 -0.63 8.35 14.98
N LYS A 56 -0.15 8.00 13.82
CA LYS A 56 0.98 8.64 13.13
C LYS A 56 0.56 9.04 11.73
N THR A 57 0.97 10.23 11.33
CA THR A 57 0.90 10.70 9.94
C THR A 57 2.20 10.38 9.19
N SER A 58 2.27 10.75 7.91
CA SER A 58 3.51 10.65 7.13
C SER A 58 4.63 11.59 7.63
N PHE A 59 4.32 12.53 8.53
CA PHE A 59 5.29 13.49 9.08
C PHE A 59 5.79 13.12 10.48
N ASP A 60 5.06 12.26 11.20
CA ASP A 60 5.39 11.86 12.56
C ASP A 60 6.45 10.76 12.59
N ASN A 61 7.23 10.74 13.66
CA ASN A 61 8.11 9.62 13.94
C ASN A 61 7.34 8.49 14.64
N ALA A 62 7.64 7.24 14.28
CA ALA A 62 7.23 6.09 15.07
C ALA A 62 7.82 6.17 16.48
N ASN A 63 7.14 5.58 17.46
CA ASN A 63 7.68 5.47 18.81
C ASN A 63 8.99 4.67 18.79
N LYS A 64 9.96 5.04 19.62
CA LYS A 64 11.26 4.35 19.69
C LYS A 64 11.12 2.88 20.04
N GLU A 65 10.14 2.53 20.88
CA GLU A 65 9.82 1.17 21.26
C GLU A 65 9.33 0.34 20.07
N VAL A 66 8.56 0.94 19.17
CA VAL A 66 8.10 0.30 17.92
C VAL A 66 9.31 0.05 17.01
N ILE A 67 10.16 1.03 16.80
CA ILE A 67 11.39 0.88 16.00
C ILE A 67 12.30 -0.21 16.61
N ALA A 68 12.47 -0.23 17.93
CA ALA A 68 13.27 -1.25 18.63
C ALA A 68 12.68 -2.66 18.46
N ALA A 69 11.35 -2.79 18.52
CA ALA A 69 10.66 -4.05 18.29
C ALA A 69 10.84 -4.56 16.86
N ILE A 70 10.73 -3.69 15.85
CA ILE A 70 10.99 -4.07 14.45
C ILE A 70 12.47 -4.46 14.27
N LYS A 71 13.43 -3.73 14.88
CA LYS A 71 14.86 -4.07 14.88
C LYS A 71 15.16 -5.46 15.47
N SER A 72 14.28 -6.00 16.31
CA SER A 72 14.42 -7.39 16.81
C SER A 72 14.31 -8.45 15.70
N ASN A 73 13.99 -8.04 14.48
CA ASN A 73 13.84 -8.88 13.29
C ASN A 73 12.81 -10.01 13.49
N PRO A 74 11.51 -9.67 13.66
CA PRO A 74 10.45 -10.67 13.73
C PRO A 74 10.34 -11.43 12.40
N ASP A 75 9.81 -12.66 12.43
CA ASP A 75 9.54 -13.43 11.20
C ASP A 75 8.36 -12.84 10.42
N VAL A 76 7.39 -12.28 11.16
CA VAL A 76 6.17 -11.69 10.58
C VAL A 76 5.84 -10.37 11.28
N CYS A 77 5.44 -9.35 10.53
CA CYS A 77 4.99 -8.07 11.06
C CYS A 77 3.59 -7.68 10.54
N PHE A 78 2.71 -7.30 11.46
CA PHE A 78 1.39 -6.74 11.18
C PHE A 78 1.39 -5.27 11.57
N SER A 79 1.31 -4.38 10.59
CA SER A 79 1.11 -2.94 10.83
C SER A 79 -0.37 -2.60 10.72
N ILE A 80 -1.09 -2.70 11.84
CA ILE A 80 -2.52 -2.38 11.95
C ILE A 80 -2.66 -0.89 12.32
N SER A 81 -2.02 -0.05 11.54
CA SER A 81 -1.98 1.38 11.77
C SER A 81 -3.20 2.05 11.12
N ASN A 82 -3.84 2.98 11.84
CA ASN A 82 -4.99 3.72 11.31
C ASN A 82 -4.63 4.55 10.07
N ILE A 83 -3.48 5.24 10.10
CA ILE A 83 -3.01 6.06 9.00
C ILE A 83 -1.64 5.55 8.52
N LYS A 84 -0.59 5.70 9.34
CA LYS A 84 0.80 5.32 9.01
C LYS A 84 1.50 4.69 10.22
N LEU A 85 2.56 3.96 9.94
CA LEU A 85 3.47 3.44 10.97
C LEU A 85 4.28 4.56 11.65
N GLY A 86 4.59 5.60 10.91
CA GLY A 86 5.48 6.68 11.31
C GLY A 86 6.90 6.49 10.76
N LYS A 87 7.71 7.53 10.76
CA LYS A 87 9.09 7.53 10.24
C LYS A 87 10.05 6.86 11.22
N ASP A 88 11.13 6.31 10.70
CA ASP A 88 12.31 5.92 11.47
C ASP A 88 13.30 7.10 11.53
N SER A 89 13.27 7.85 12.61
CA SER A 89 14.10 9.06 12.75
C SER A 89 15.61 8.76 12.79
N GLU A 90 16.01 7.57 13.20
CA GLU A 90 17.42 7.18 13.21
C GLU A 90 17.91 6.85 11.81
N ALA A 91 17.10 6.11 11.04
CA ALA A 91 17.40 5.76 9.67
C ALA A 91 17.35 6.96 8.70
N ALA A 92 16.56 8.00 9.02
CA ALA A 92 16.55 9.24 8.24
C ALA A 92 17.93 9.93 8.23
N ALA A 93 18.68 9.84 9.34
CA ALA A 93 20.02 10.39 9.44
C ALA A 93 21.11 9.38 8.99
N ASN A 94 20.89 8.09 9.21
CA ASN A 94 21.82 7.02 8.91
C ASN A 94 21.06 5.83 8.28
N PRO A 95 20.82 5.83 6.96
CA PRO A 95 20.06 4.78 6.29
C PRO A 95 20.68 3.38 6.49
N TYR A 96 19.82 2.39 6.59
CA TYR A 96 20.23 0.99 6.54
C TYR A 96 20.72 0.66 5.13
N LYS A 97 21.79 -0.13 5.02
CA LYS A 97 22.40 -0.48 3.73
C LYS A 97 22.46 -1.99 3.56
N THR A 98 22.13 -2.45 2.37
CA THR A 98 22.42 -3.81 1.94
C THR A 98 23.85 -3.95 1.45
N GLU A 99 24.31 -5.17 1.25
CA GLU A 99 25.67 -5.46 0.76
C GLU A 99 25.93 -4.90 -0.65
N ASP A 100 24.89 -4.81 -1.48
CA ASP A 100 24.91 -4.23 -2.82
C ASP A 100 24.76 -2.68 -2.83
N GLY A 101 24.66 -2.07 -1.64
CA GLY A 101 24.66 -0.63 -1.46
C GLY A 101 23.29 0.05 -1.54
N GLN A 102 22.19 -0.71 -1.63
CA GLN A 102 20.85 -0.13 -1.57
C GLN A 102 20.58 0.45 -0.17
N GLU A 103 20.01 1.66 -0.12
CA GLU A 103 19.73 2.39 1.11
C GLU A 103 18.25 2.38 1.46
N PHE A 104 17.94 2.24 2.76
CA PHE A 104 16.57 2.25 3.30
C PHE A 104 16.48 3.24 4.46
N SER A 105 15.51 4.13 4.38
CA SER A 105 15.24 5.14 5.41
C SER A 105 14.30 4.64 6.53
N HIS A 106 13.97 3.35 6.53
CA HIS A 106 13.13 2.73 7.58
C HIS A 106 13.54 1.28 7.80
N ILE A 107 13.63 0.87 9.06
CA ILE A 107 13.98 -0.51 9.43
C ILE A 107 12.98 -1.53 8.90
N PHE A 108 11.69 -1.19 8.83
CA PHE A 108 10.66 -2.06 8.27
C PHE A 108 10.96 -2.43 6.82
N ASP A 109 11.22 -1.43 5.98
CA ASP A 109 11.52 -1.62 4.56
C ASP A 109 12.85 -2.35 4.37
N TYR A 110 13.85 -2.04 5.22
CA TYR A 110 15.13 -2.76 5.20
C TYR A 110 14.97 -4.25 5.49
N LEU A 111 14.14 -4.63 6.47
CA LEU A 111 13.93 -6.04 6.80
C LEU A 111 13.07 -6.75 5.74
N LEU A 112 12.09 -6.04 5.16
CA LEU A 112 11.19 -6.58 4.15
C LEU A 112 11.89 -6.70 2.79
N ASP A 113 12.34 -5.59 2.24
CA ASP A 113 12.82 -5.51 0.84
C ASP A 113 14.34 -5.65 0.72
N GLY A 114 15.09 -5.11 1.67
CA GLY A 114 16.55 -5.14 1.66
C GLY A 114 17.09 -6.49 2.14
N LYS A 115 16.87 -6.84 3.40
CA LYS A 115 17.35 -8.09 3.99
C LYS A 115 16.49 -9.30 3.63
N LYS A 116 15.24 -9.08 3.24
CA LYS A 116 14.26 -10.13 2.91
C LYS A 116 14.13 -11.19 4.00
N SER A 117 14.12 -10.75 5.26
CA SER A 117 14.07 -11.64 6.43
C SER A 117 12.71 -11.69 7.12
N MET A 118 11.79 -10.82 6.73
CA MET A 118 10.47 -10.64 7.33
C MET A 118 9.37 -10.76 6.26
N ARG A 119 8.20 -11.23 6.67
CA ARG A 119 6.94 -11.09 5.91
C ARG A 119 6.09 -10.04 6.59
N ALA A 120 5.28 -9.30 5.82
CA ALA A 120 4.49 -8.25 6.45
C ALA A 120 3.13 -8.03 5.80
N VAL A 121 2.18 -7.55 6.60
CA VAL A 121 0.94 -6.94 6.12
C VAL A 121 0.74 -5.58 6.77
N TRP A 122 0.16 -4.67 6.03
CA TRP A 122 -0.25 -3.36 6.53
C TRP A 122 -1.68 -3.05 6.10
N THR A 123 -2.42 -2.38 6.99
CA THR A 123 -3.86 -2.23 6.86
C THR A 123 -4.30 -0.81 7.23
N PRO A 124 -3.85 0.24 6.52
CA PRO A 124 -4.25 1.61 6.84
C PRO A 124 -5.77 1.77 6.70
N GLY A 125 -6.41 2.35 7.72
CA GLY A 125 -7.85 2.59 7.72
C GLY A 125 -8.74 1.34 7.82
N ILE A 126 -8.20 0.19 8.18
CA ILE A 126 -8.96 -1.06 8.28
C ILE A 126 -10.06 -0.97 9.34
N THR A 127 -11.23 -1.51 9.02
CA THR A 127 -12.37 -1.65 9.94
C THR A 127 -12.69 -3.13 10.18
N GLU A 128 -13.42 -3.41 11.27
CA GLU A 128 -13.94 -4.77 11.52
C GLU A 128 -14.78 -5.29 10.35
N GLU A 129 -15.63 -4.44 9.78
CA GLU A 129 -16.45 -4.79 8.62
C GLU A 129 -15.60 -5.18 7.40
N MET A 130 -14.50 -4.46 7.15
CA MET A 130 -13.56 -4.79 6.05
C MET A 130 -12.86 -6.13 6.31
N ILE A 131 -12.45 -6.40 7.55
CA ILE A 131 -11.87 -7.71 7.89
C ILE A 131 -12.87 -8.83 7.63
N GLU A 132 -14.12 -8.67 8.04
CA GLU A 132 -15.16 -9.69 7.91
C GLU A 132 -15.62 -9.93 6.47
N SER A 133 -15.65 -8.89 5.65
CA SER A 133 -16.16 -8.94 4.28
C SER A 133 -15.07 -9.15 3.23
N THR A 134 -14.04 -8.31 3.24
CA THR A 134 -13.07 -8.23 2.15
C THR A 134 -11.75 -8.94 2.42
N ALA A 135 -11.34 -9.09 3.70
CA ALA A 135 -10.14 -9.86 4.03
C ALA A 135 -10.40 -11.37 4.18
N SER A 136 -11.67 -11.79 4.29
CA SER A 136 -12.07 -13.21 4.43
C SER A 136 -12.53 -13.82 3.10
N ILE A 137 -11.68 -13.75 2.10
CA ILE A 137 -11.93 -14.25 0.74
C ILE A 137 -11.15 -15.54 0.45
N ASP A 138 -11.41 -16.16 -0.70
CA ASP A 138 -10.60 -17.25 -1.23
C ASP A 138 -9.36 -16.67 -1.93
N TYR A 139 -8.22 -16.69 -1.25
CA TYR A 139 -6.96 -16.14 -1.77
C TYR A 139 -6.40 -16.97 -2.95
N ASP A 140 -6.70 -18.26 -3.06
CA ASP A 140 -6.28 -19.04 -4.21
C ASP A 140 -7.04 -18.63 -5.47
N GLU A 141 -8.35 -18.36 -5.32
CA GLU A 141 -9.14 -17.78 -6.41
C GLU A 141 -8.64 -16.39 -6.79
N LEU A 142 -8.38 -15.51 -5.81
CA LEU A 142 -7.82 -14.17 -6.05
C LEU A 142 -6.51 -14.22 -6.82
N ARG A 143 -5.54 -15.02 -6.37
CA ARG A 143 -4.25 -15.23 -7.03
C ARG A 143 -4.43 -15.74 -8.45
N GLY A 144 -5.38 -16.66 -8.64
CA GLY A 144 -5.74 -17.17 -9.97
C GLY A 144 -6.27 -16.07 -10.91
N ARG A 145 -7.09 -15.13 -10.40
CA ARG A 145 -7.59 -13.97 -11.15
C ARG A 145 -6.47 -13.00 -11.47
N CYS A 146 -5.64 -12.62 -10.51
CA CYS A 146 -4.49 -11.75 -10.69
C CYS A 146 -3.51 -12.32 -11.73
N LYS A 147 -3.21 -13.62 -11.66
CA LYS A 147 -2.36 -14.30 -12.64
C LYS A 147 -2.94 -14.27 -14.05
N LYS A 148 -4.25 -14.49 -14.20
CA LYS A 148 -4.93 -14.40 -15.51
C LYS A 148 -4.83 -12.99 -16.08
N LEU A 149 -5.10 -11.97 -15.26
CA LEU A 149 -4.96 -10.56 -15.65
C LEU A 149 -3.52 -10.26 -16.07
N GLY A 150 -2.54 -10.70 -15.28
CA GLY A 150 -1.13 -10.52 -15.60
C GLY A 150 -0.69 -11.16 -16.93
N GLN A 151 -1.32 -12.26 -17.33
CA GLN A 151 -1.04 -12.85 -18.63
C GLN A 151 -1.47 -11.95 -19.80
N LEU A 152 -2.53 -11.14 -19.63
CA LEU A 152 -2.97 -10.18 -20.64
C LEU A 152 -1.99 -9.01 -20.80
N PHE A 153 -1.19 -8.72 -19.78
CA PHE A 153 -0.17 -7.65 -19.83
C PHE A 153 1.16 -8.08 -20.45
N LYS A 154 1.29 -9.34 -20.86
CA LYS A 154 2.50 -9.80 -21.55
C LYS A 154 2.70 -9.03 -22.86
N ASN A 155 3.83 -8.31 -22.96
CA ASN A 155 4.21 -7.49 -24.13
C ASN A 155 3.24 -6.34 -24.43
N VAL A 156 2.45 -5.89 -23.45
CA VAL A 156 1.60 -4.71 -23.61
C VAL A 156 2.47 -3.45 -23.54
N GLU A 157 2.44 -2.65 -24.61
CA GLU A 157 3.18 -1.39 -24.68
C GLU A 157 2.31 -0.19 -24.25
N LYS A 158 0.99 -0.30 -24.35
CA LYS A 158 0.04 0.75 -23.99
C LYS A 158 -1.25 0.17 -23.43
N VAL A 159 -1.83 0.86 -22.46
CA VAL A 159 -3.16 0.57 -21.92
C VAL A 159 -4.06 1.75 -22.18
N HIS A 160 -5.22 1.53 -22.80
CA HIS A 160 -6.25 2.54 -22.98
C HIS A 160 -7.33 2.33 -21.92
N VAL A 161 -7.56 3.34 -21.10
CA VAL A 161 -8.55 3.32 -20.00
C VAL A 161 -9.66 4.29 -20.31
N THR A 162 -10.90 3.78 -20.30
CA THR A 162 -12.12 4.60 -20.42
C THR A 162 -13.07 4.32 -19.27
N ALA A 163 -13.79 5.34 -18.81
CA ALA A 163 -14.83 5.20 -17.80
C ALA A 163 -16.01 6.13 -18.10
N PRO A 164 -17.25 5.76 -17.65
CA PRO A 164 -18.45 6.56 -17.88
C PRO A 164 -18.36 7.99 -17.34
N GLY A 165 -17.56 8.22 -16.27
CA GLY A 165 -17.32 9.55 -15.70
C GLY A 165 -16.53 10.50 -16.59
N GLY A 166 -16.01 10.04 -17.74
CA GLY A 166 -15.30 10.86 -18.72
C GLY A 166 -13.79 10.61 -18.78
N THR A 167 -13.27 9.63 -18.04
CA THR A 167 -11.88 9.17 -18.21
C THR A 167 -11.70 8.60 -19.61
N ASP A 168 -10.69 9.09 -20.32
CA ASP A 168 -10.23 8.60 -21.63
C ASP A 168 -8.73 8.91 -21.73
N ILE A 169 -7.89 7.91 -21.38
CA ILE A 169 -6.44 8.08 -21.30
C ILE A 169 -5.71 6.87 -21.86
N VAL A 170 -4.63 7.13 -22.57
CA VAL A 170 -3.67 6.11 -23.01
C VAL A 170 -2.42 6.20 -22.14
N ILE A 171 -2.02 5.08 -21.55
CA ILE A 171 -0.89 4.95 -20.63
C ILE A 171 0.17 4.07 -21.26
N GLY A 172 1.40 4.58 -21.39
CA GLY A 172 2.55 3.78 -21.86
C GLY A 172 3.07 2.86 -20.77
N THR A 173 3.22 1.56 -21.11
CA THR A 173 3.64 0.52 -20.18
C THR A 173 4.81 -0.32 -20.69
N LYS A 174 5.42 0.08 -21.81
CA LYS A 174 6.51 -0.68 -22.44
C LYS A 174 7.67 -0.92 -21.47
N ASP A 175 8.12 -2.16 -21.40
CA ASP A 175 9.25 -2.61 -20.56
C ASP A 175 9.07 -2.35 -19.07
N ARG A 176 7.82 -2.11 -18.60
CA ARG A 176 7.48 -1.97 -17.18
C ARG A 176 7.12 -3.31 -16.57
N THR A 177 7.53 -3.50 -15.31
CA THR A 177 7.19 -4.70 -14.55
C THR A 177 5.80 -4.56 -13.95
N LEU A 178 4.95 -5.57 -14.18
CA LEU A 178 3.67 -5.71 -13.53
C LEU A 178 3.88 -6.23 -12.10
N LEU A 179 3.20 -5.63 -11.15
CA LEU A 179 3.26 -5.97 -9.73
C LEU A 179 1.91 -6.54 -9.27
N TYR A 180 1.95 -7.36 -8.23
CA TYR A 180 0.80 -8.05 -7.68
C TYR A 180 0.70 -7.79 -6.19
N ASP A 181 -0.45 -7.35 -5.73
CA ASP A 181 -0.87 -7.37 -4.33
C ASP A 181 -2.05 -8.35 -4.23
N ASP A 182 -1.74 -9.63 -4.33
CA ASP A 182 -2.70 -10.74 -4.44
C ASP A 182 -2.77 -11.59 -3.15
N GLY A 183 -2.16 -11.10 -2.07
CA GLY A 183 -2.12 -11.77 -0.78
C GLY A 183 -1.21 -13.00 -0.75
N ASP A 184 -0.26 -13.18 -1.68
CA ASP A 184 0.80 -14.20 -1.56
C ASP A 184 2.03 -13.61 -0.83
N PHE A 185 1.90 -13.45 0.49
CA PHE A 185 3.00 -13.00 1.36
C PHE A 185 3.56 -14.15 2.19
N THR A 186 3.66 -15.33 1.57
CA THR A 186 4.06 -16.57 2.24
C THR A 186 5.57 -16.72 2.40
N LYS A 187 6.36 -15.90 1.70
CA LYS A 187 7.83 -15.98 1.69
C LYS A 187 8.47 -14.78 2.36
N PRO A 188 9.60 -14.93 3.07
CA PRO A 188 10.38 -13.78 3.54
C PRO A 188 10.72 -12.83 2.39
N GLY A 189 10.64 -11.52 2.66
CA GLY A 189 10.79 -10.48 1.66
C GLY A 189 9.52 -10.22 0.85
N THR A 190 8.34 -10.66 1.31
CA THR A 190 7.05 -10.34 0.69
C THR A 190 6.11 -9.70 1.70
N GLY A 191 5.27 -8.79 1.22
CA GLY A 191 4.26 -8.11 2.02
C GLY A 191 3.40 -7.21 1.16
N GLY A 192 2.25 -6.82 1.70
CA GLY A 192 1.30 -5.96 1.01
C GLY A 192 0.12 -5.58 1.88
N ASN A 193 -0.86 -4.96 1.25
CA ASN A 193 -2.08 -4.53 1.90
C ASN A 193 -3.02 -5.69 2.21
N ILE A 194 -3.77 -5.56 3.28
CA ILE A 194 -4.95 -6.38 3.56
C ILE A 194 -6.10 -5.40 3.84
N PRO A 195 -7.22 -5.52 3.10
CA PRO A 195 -7.53 -6.48 2.02
C PRO A 195 -6.60 -6.36 0.82
N ALA A 196 -6.23 -7.50 0.20
CA ALA A 196 -5.47 -7.58 -1.03
C ALA A 196 -6.40 -7.72 -2.25
N GLY A 197 -5.86 -7.55 -3.46
CA GLY A 197 -6.62 -7.78 -4.71
C GLY A 197 -6.28 -6.79 -5.80
N GLU A 198 -5.02 -6.43 -5.94
CA GLU A 198 -4.55 -5.45 -6.90
C GLU A 198 -3.50 -6.04 -7.84
N VAL A 199 -3.60 -5.66 -9.11
CA VAL A 199 -2.54 -5.84 -10.12
C VAL A 199 -2.23 -4.46 -10.66
N PHE A 200 -0.99 -4.02 -10.56
CA PHE A 200 -0.63 -2.65 -10.91
C PHE A 200 0.69 -2.55 -11.68
N ILE A 201 0.82 -1.47 -12.43
CA ILE A 201 1.99 -1.18 -13.24
C ILE A 201 2.26 0.31 -13.25
N SER A 202 3.51 0.70 -13.03
CA SER A 202 3.90 2.11 -13.15
C SER A 202 4.03 2.49 -14.62
N PRO A 203 3.49 3.65 -15.06
CA PRO A 203 3.64 4.11 -16.44
C PRO A 203 5.10 4.41 -16.81
N VAL A 204 5.38 4.38 -18.11
CA VAL A 204 6.61 4.96 -18.65
C VAL A 204 6.49 6.48 -18.56
N VAL A 205 7.46 7.14 -17.95
CA VAL A 205 7.47 8.59 -17.80
C VAL A 205 7.35 9.28 -19.16
N GLY A 206 6.52 10.31 -19.25
CA GLY A 206 6.37 11.10 -20.46
C GLY A 206 5.49 10.47 -21.55
N THR A 207 4.78 9.35 -21.29
CA THR A 207 4.05 8.63 -22.37
C THR A 207 2.55 8.55 -22.18
N SER A 208 2.01 9.11 -21.11
CA SER A 208 0.56 9.11 -20.87
C SER A 208 -0.09 10.34 -21.49
N GLU A 209 -1.23 10.13 -22.19
CA GLU A 209 -1.96 11.16 -22.91
C GLU A 209 -3.46 10.97 -22.72
N GLY A 210 -4.20 12.04 -22.44
CA GLY A 210 -5.65 12.02 -22.36
C GLY A 210 -6.24 12.75 -21.15
N VAL A 211 -7.37 12.27 -20.67
CA VAL A 211 -8.10 12.85 -19.54
C VAL A 211 -8.39 11.79 -18.51
N ILE A 212 -8.17 12.13 -17.25
CA ILE A 212 -8.59 11.34 -16.10
C ILE A 212 -9.68 12.10 -15.38
N VAL A 213 -10.76 11.41 -15.03
CA VAL A 213 -11.82 11.94 -14.18
C VAL A 213 -11.91 11.12 -12.92
N PHE A 214 -11.71 11.77 -11.78
CA PHE A 214 -11.95 11.22 -10.46
C PHE A 214 -13.37 11.59 -10.06
N ASP A 215 -14.22 10.60 -9.89
CA ASP A 215 -15.65 10.78 -9.57
C ASP A 215 -16.11 10.05 -8.31
N GLY A 216 -15.19 9.43 -7.57
CA GLY A 216 -15.46 8.71 -6.33
C GLY A 216 -14.74 9.33 -5.13
N SER A 217 -13.52 8.89 -4.86
CA SER A 217 -12.70 9.37 -3.75
C SER A 217 -11.29 9.74 -4.20
N MET A 218 -10.60 10.52 -3.37
CA MET A 218 -9.20 10.89 -3.59
C MET A 218 -8.48 11.00 -2.25
N THR A 219 -7.25 10.48 -2.21
CA THR A 219 -6.33 10.68 -1.08
C THR A 219 -5.55 11.97 -1.30
N PHE A 220 -5.68 12.93 -0.39
CA PHE A 220 -4.87 14.13 -0.31
C PHE A 220 -3.77 13.97 0.75
N PHE A 221 -2.85 14.93 0.84
CA PHE A 221 -1.77 14.89 1.82
C PHE A 221 -2.27 14.88 3.29
N ASP A 222 -3.47 15.40 3.53
CA ASP A 222 -4.12 15.56 4.84
C ASP A 222 -5.28 14.56 5.08
N GLY A 223 -5.43 13.53 4.21
CA GLY A 223 -6.37 12.43 4.36
C GLY A 223 -7.24 12.16 3.15
N ASP A 224 -8.07 11.14 3.28
CA ASP A 224 -8.98 10.71 2.24
C ASP A 224 -10.24 11.58 2.19
N SER A 225 -10.77 11.81 1.01
CA SER A 225 -12.01 12.54 0.79
C SER A 225 -12.88 11.86 -0.25
N ILE A 226 -14.17 11.73 0.04
CA ILE A 226 -15.18 11.44 -0.97
C ILE A 226 -15.44 12.74 -1.72
N LEU A 227 -15.39 12.71 -3.05
CA LEU A 227 -15.52 13.90 -3.86
C LEU A 227 -16.99 14.31 -4.00
N GLU A 228 -17.31 15.56 -3.68
CA GLU A 228 -18.63 16.15 -3.95
C GLU A 228 -18.79 16.51 -5.43
N THR A 229 -17.69 16.88 -6.07
CA THR A 229 -17.65 17.24 -7.49
C THR A 229 -16.52 16.49 -8.17
N PRO A 230 -16.75 15.85 -9.35
CA PRO A 230 -15.69 15.19 -10.07
C PRO A 230 -14.51 16.12 -10.38
N ILE A 231 -13.30 15.59 -10.30
CA ILE A 231 -12.07 16.28 -10.68
C ILE A 231 -11.62 15.73 -12.03
N SER A 232 -11.49 16.59 -13.02
CA SER A 232 -10.96 16.26 -14.35
C SER A 232 -9.53 16.78 -14.47
N CYS A 233 -8.59 15.88 -14.80
CA CYS A 233 -7.20 16.22 -15.07
C CYS A 233 -6.86 15.90 -16.52
N LYS A 234 -6.40 16.90 -17.28
CA LYS A 234 -5.81 16.69 -18.60
C LYS A 234 -4.35 16.27 -18.42
N VAL A 235 -3.94 15.23 -19.12
CA VAL A 235 -2.58 14.69 -19.10
C VAL A 235 -1.98 14.82 -20.49
N GLU A 236 -0.82 15.46 -20.58
CA GLU A 236 -0.05 15.65 -21.81
C GLU A 236 1.42 15.29 -21.54
N ASN A 237 1.99 14.42 -22.36
CA ASN A 237 3.36 13.93 -22.19
C ASN A 237 3.64 13.38 -20.76
N GLY A 238 2.65 12.73 -20.15
CA GLY A 238 2.76 12.16 -18.81
C GLY A 238 2.63 13.16 -17.66
N PHE A 239 2.33 14.44 -17.94
CA PHE A 239 2.18 15.49 -16.92
C PHE A 239 0.75 16.01 -16.90
N VAL A 240 0.27 16.40 -15.72
CA VAL A 240 -1.02 17.08 -15.58
C VAL A 240 -0.87 18.51 -16.07
N SER A 241 -1.53 18.83 -17.19
CA SER A 241 -1.50 20.17 -17.81
C SER A 241 -2.69 21.05 -17.40
N GLU A 242 -3.81 20.46 -16.97
CA GLU A 242 -5.01 21.18 -16.53
C GLU A 242 -5.76 20.37 -15.47
N VAL A 243 -6.29 21.06 -14.44
CA VAL A 243 -7.17 20.49 -13.42
C VAL A 243 -8.47 21.29 -13.38
N LYS A 244 -9.61 20.62 -13.54
CA LYS A 244 -10.96 21.21 -13.50
C LYS A 244 -11.83 20.52 -12.46
N GLY A 245 -12.73 21.26 -11.81
CA GLY A 245 -13.70 20.75 -10.85
C GLY A 245 -14.04 21.76 -9.77
N GLY A 246 -14.57 21.26 -8.66
CA GLY A 246 -15.02 22.06 -7.51
C GLY A 246 -13.90 22.50 -6.56
N ALA A 247 -14.22 22.48 -5.27
CA ALA A 247 -13.28 22.86 -4.19
C ALA A 247 -12.10 21.90 -4.11
N GLU A 248 -12.36 20.60 -4.25
CA GLU A 248 -11.36 19.54 -4.18
C GLU A 248 -10.35 19.62 -5.34
N ALA A 249 -10.79 20.04 -6.53
CA ALA A 249 -9.89 20.28 -7.66
C ALA A 249 -8.90 21.43 -7.38
N LYS A 250 -9.37 22.50 -6.70
CA LYS A 250 -8.48 23.59 -6.25
C LYS A 250 -7.49 23.13 -5.21
N ARG A 251 -7.93 22.24 -4.29
CA ARG A 251 -7.07 21.61 -3.27
C ARG A 251 -5.99 20.74 -3.92
N LEU A 252 -6.35 19.93 -4.93
CA LEU A 252 -5.41 19.13 -5.71
C LEU A 252 -4.39 20.03 -6.42
N LEU A 253 -4.85 21.06 -7.15
CA LEU A 253 -3.96 21.98 -7.86
C LEU A 253 -2.99 22.68 -6.91
N LYS A 254 -3.47 23.12 -5.73
CA LYS A 254 -2.61 23.68 -4.70
C LYS A 254 -1.55 22.69 -4.24
N THR A 255 -1.93 21.44 -3.98
CA THR A 255 -0.99 20.37 -3.57
C THR A 255 0.10 20.16 -4.63
N ILE A 256 -0.26 20.10 -5.91
CA ILE A 256 0.70 19.97 -7.02
C ILE A 256 1.66 21.16 -7.02
N THR A 257 1.14 22.39 -6.99
CA THR A 257 1.94 23.62 -7.04
C THR A 257 2.88 23.75 -5.84
N ASP A 258 2.40 23.41 -4.63
CA ASP A 258 3.24 23.41 -3.42
C ASP A 258 4.38 22.38 -3.53
N ALA A 259 4.11 21.19 -4.05
CA ALA A 259 5.11 20.15 -4.26
C ALA A 259 6.17 20.58 -5.30
N GLU A 260 5.76 21.19 -6.39
CA GLU A 260 6.65 21.75 -7.41
C GLU A 260 7.58 22.83 -6.86
N SER A 261 7.07 23.68 -5.97
CA SER A 261 7.84 24.77 -5.36
C SER A 261 8.90 24.25 -4.38
N LEU A 262 8.62 23.12 -3.70
CA LEU A 262 9.51 22.52 -2.70
C LEU A 262 10.63 21.67 -3.32
N SER A 263 10.42 21.11 -4.50
CA SER A 263 11.41 20.31 -5.20
C SER A 263 11.16 20.27 -6.71
N PRO A 264 11.74 21.18 -7.48
CA PRO A 264 11.65 21.18 -8.94
C PRO A 264 12.09 19.86 -9.60
N ALA A 265 12.93 19.08 -8.93
CA ALA A 265 13.38 17.76 -9.37
C ALA A 265 12.35 16.65 -9.13
N LEU A 266 11.40 16.82 -8.21
CA LEU A 266 10.31 15.86 -7.95
C LEU A 266 9.20 15.94 -9.00
N CYS A 267 9.08 17.05 -9.71
CA CYS A 267 8.13 17.21 -10.81
C CYS A 267 8.37 16.22 -11.96
N CYS A 268 9.61 15.73 -12.09
CA CYS A 268 10.02 14.74 -13.08
C CYS A 268 10.00 13.30 -12.57
N SER A 269 9.65 13.06 -11.30
CA SER A 269 9.62 11.73 -10.71
C SER A 269 8.17 11.23 -10.60
N PRO A 270 7.80 10.13 -11.27
CA PRO A 270 6.44 9.61 -11.28
C PRO A 270 6.02 8.88 -9.99
N SER A 271 6.76 9.08 -8.88
CA SER A 271 6.54 8.38 -7.62
C SER A 271 5.21 8.70 -6.90
N TRP A 272 4.48 9.73 -7.34
CA TRP A 272 3.14 10.06 -6.83
C TRP A 272 1.98 9.61 -7.74
N ALA A 273 2.29 9.03 -8.91
CA ALA A 273 1.31 8.43 -9.82
C ALA A 273 1.13 6.92 -9.60
N THR A 274 1.24 6.45 -8.36
CA THR A 274 0.80 5.09 -8.03
C THR A 274 -0.71 5.09 -7.94
N TRP A 275 -1.34 4.61 -9.01
CA TRP A 275 -2.77 4.41 -9.12
C TRP A 275 -3.14 3.06 -8.52
N SER A 276 -3.82 3.08 -7.40
CA SER A 276 -4.66 1.98 -6.96
C SER A 276 -6.10 2.28 -7.39
N ALA A 277 -6.56 1.68 -8.46
CA ALA A 277 -7.98 1.63 -8.76
C ALA A 277 -8.55 0.42 -8.00
N PRO A 278 -9.48 0.59 -7.05
CA PRO A 278 -10.19 -0.55 -6.50
C PRO A 278 -11.08 -1.12 -7.60
N PHE A 279 -10.83 -2.35 -8.01
CA PHE A 279 -11.79 -3.12 -8.79
C PHE A 279 -12.94 -3.51 -7.88
N SER A 280 -14.01 -2.73 -7.88
CA SER A 280 -15.32 -3.23 -7.45
C SER A 280 -15.83 -4.18 -8.53
N ALA A 281 -16.05 -5.44 -8.15
CA ALA A 281 -16.70 -6.48 -8.96
C ALA A 281 -18.18 -6.19 -9.14
#